data_a65edbf13e1602c9b47c08094e1bc97b
#
_entry.id   a65edbf13e1602c9b47c08094e1bc97b
#
_cell.length_a   1.000
_cell.length_b   1.000
_cell.length_c   1.000
_cell.angle_alpha   90.00
_cell.angle_beta   90.00
_cell.angle_gamma   90.00
#
_symmetry.space_group_name_H-M   'P 1'
#
loop_
_entity.id
_entity.type
_entity.pdbx_description
1 polymer ?
#
loop_
_entity_poly.entity_id
_entity_poly.type
_entity_poly.pdbx_seq_one_letter_code
_entity_poly.pdbx_strand_id
1 'polypeptide(L)'
;ITQDENGRVVVMEGGGSVFYSSHAEPSQELSRILRQKLKEVPPAGSLKFYHTEQNQLYRITGQTLLMDGERYVLYYCVPSRIPLHSNWGKGVRSMNRGECEYLFTTSFYSVSGAMGILDRKVRTMAAARQPVMICGEEGTGKEQIARFLYLNSPLSHKPFVTVNCELMNEKSWDFLFNNDNSPLNGAGNTVYFQNLEAVTEE
;
A
#
# COMPACT_ATOMS: atom_id res chain seq x y z
N ILE A 1 -7.46 -12.51 -14.89
CA ILE A 1 -6.17 -12.16 -14.25
C ILE A 1 -5.62 -11.02 -15.07
N THR A 2 -5.83 -9.78 -14.65
CA THR A 2 -5.15 -8.61 -15.22
C THR A 2 -3.66 -8.80 -14.94
N GLN A 3 -2.86 -9.02 -15.96
CA GLN A 3 -1.41 -9.02 -15.88
C GLN A 3 -0.97 -7.62 -15.47
N ASP A 4 -0.52 -7.47 -14.23
CA ASP A 4 0.29 -6.33 -13.84
C ASP A 4 1.63 -6.53 -14.55
N GLU A 5 2.02 -5.64 -15.46
CA GLU A 5 3.16 -5.81 -16.39
C GLU A 5 4.50 -6.10 -15.71
N ASN A 6 4.56 -6.04 -14.39
CA ASN A 6 5.76 -6.29 -13.57
C ASN A 6 5.63 -7.49 -12.60
N GLY A 7 4.57 -8.30 -12.72
CA GLY A 7 4.38 -9.45 -11.86
C GLY A 7 5.17 -10.67 -12.32
N ARG A 8 5.88 -11.34 -11.38
CA ARG A 8 6.55 -12.63 -11.63
C ARG A 8 5.65 -13.77 -11.21
N VAL A 9 5.52 -14.80 -12.05
CA VAL A 9 4.89 -16.07 -11.71
C VAL A 9 5.98 -17.11 -11.44
N VAL A 10 5.88 -17.81 -10.32
CA VAL A 10 6.73 -18.96 -9.97
C VAL A 10 5.82 -20.14 -9.67
N VAL A 11 6.03 -21.26 -10.34
CA VAL A 11 5.31 -22.52 -10.05
C VAL A 11 6.29 -23.49 -9.40
N MET A 12 5.89 -24.05 -8.26
CA MET A 12 6.68 -25.03 -7.52
C MET A 12 5.95 -26.37 -7.46
N GLU A 13 6.69 -27.45 -7.59
CA GLU A 13 6.21 -28.80 -7.32
C GLU A 13 5.95 -29.02 -5.82
N GLY A 14 5.13 -29.98 -5.47
CA GLY A 14 4.88 -30.37 -4.10
C GLY A 14 6.14 -30.74 -3.29
N GLY A 15 7.19 -31.17 -3.97
CA GLY A 15 8.53 -31.44 -3.41
C GLY A 15 9.39 -30.20 -3.17
N GLY A 16 8.98 -29.02 -3.65
CA GLY A 16 9.69 -27.76 -3.43
C GLY A 16 10.68 -27.38 -4.57
N SER A 17 10.70 -28.09 -5.68
CA SER A 17 11.45 -27.71 -6.87
C SER A 17 10.70 -26.61 -7.64
N VAL A 18 11.44 -25.72 -8.29
CA VAL A 18 10.83 -24.75 -9.20
C VAL A 18 10.52 -25.45 -10.52
N PHE A 19 9.24 -25.52 -10.87
CA PHE A 19 8.78 -26.10 -12.13
C PHE A 19 8.81 -25.08 -13.27
N TYR A 20 8.41 -23.83 -12.98
CA TYR A 20 8.34 -22.76 -13.96
C TYR A 20 8.55 -21.39 -13.30
N SER A 21 9.21 -20.49 -14.02
CA SER A 21 9.28 -19.07 -13.67
C SER A 21 9.08 -18.22 -14.92
N SER A 22 8.20 -17.21 -14.84
CA SER A 22 7.91 -16.32 -15.99
C SER A 22 9.05 -15.36 -16.34
N HIS A 23 10.01 -15.21 -15.44
CA HIS A 23 11.23 -14.40 -15.58
C HIS A 23 12.45 -15.25 -15.23
N ALA A 24 13.62 -14.64 -15.09
CA ALA A 24 14.81 -15.34 -14.60
C ALA A 24 14.50 -16.16 -13.35
N GLU A 25 15.28 -17.20 -13.09
CA GLU A 25 15.11 -18.02 -11.89
C GLU A 25 15.00 -17.14 -10.64
N PRO A 26 14.08 -17.49 -9.71
CA PRO A 26 13.97 -16.75 -8.46
C PRO A 26 15.29 -16.88 -7.67
N SER A 27 15.64 -15.83 -6.94
CA SER A 27 16.84 -15.87 -6.09
C SER A 27 16.79 -17.03 -5.11
N GLN A 28 17.93 -17.41 -4.57
CA GLN A 28 18.02 -18.47 -3.56
C GLN A 28 17.17 -18.12 -2.31
N GLU A 29 17.14 -16.85 -1.95
CA GLU A 29 16.37 -16.36 -0.79
C GLU A 29 14.86 -16.45 -1.06
N LEU A 30 14.39 -15.95 -2.19
CA LEU A 30 12.98 -16.07 -2.58
C LEU A 30 12.57 -17.53 -2.68
N SER A 31 13.36 -18.37 -3.37
CA SER A 31 13.10 -19.81 -3.48
C SER A 31 12.98 -20.49 -2.13
N ARG A 32 13.84 -20.15 -1.16
CA ARG A 32 13.79 -20.67 0.20
C ARG A 32 12.47 -20.31 0.90
N ILE A 33 12.03 -19.07 0.80
CA ILE A 33 10.79 -18.61 1.43
C ILE A 33 9.57 -19.24 0.78
N LEU A 34 9.54 -19.32 -0.55
CA LEU A 34 8.45 -20.00 -1.25
C LEU A 34 8.33 -21.47 -0.84
N ARG A 35 9.47 -22.17 -0.67
CA ARG A 35 9.50 -23.56 -0.15
C ARG A 35 8.97 -23.66 1.28
N GLN A 36 9.33 -22.74 2.16
CA GLN A 36 8.82 -22.72 3.54
C GLN A 36 7.30 -22.56 3.55
N LYS A 37 6.77 -21.70 2.68
CA LYS A 37 5.34 -21.40 2.58
C LYS A 37 4.52 -22.43 1.81
N LEU A 38 5.18 -23.38 1.12
CA LEU A 38 4.53 -24.37 0.27
C LEU A 38 3.45 -25.18 1.02
N LYS A 39 3.74 -25.58 2.26
CA LYS A 39 2.83 -26.36 3.10
C LYS A 39 1.66 -25.56 3.67
N GLU A 40 1.84 -24.23 3.76
CA GLU A 40 0.82 -23.32 4.29
C GLU A 40 -0.23 -22.93 3.25
N VAL A 41 0.06 -23.14 1.94
CA VAL A 41 -0.91 -22.84 0.88
C VAL A 41 -2.07 -23.83 0.96
N PRO A 42 -3.33 -23.37 1.16
CA PRO A 42 -4.47 -24.26 1.31
C PRO A 42 -4.80 -24.97 -0.01
N PRO A 43 -5.41 -26.18 0.04
CA PRO A 43 -5.87 -26.89 -1.16
C PRO A 43 -6.89 -26.10 -1.97
N ALA A 44 -7.75 -25.33 -1.29
CA ALA A 44 -8.70 -24.41 -1.89
C ALA A 44 -8.55 -23.02 -1.27
N GLY A 45 -8.46 -22.00 -2.11
CA GLY A 45 -8.22 -20.63 -1.68
C GLY A 45 -6.81 -20.14 -1.99
N SER A 46 -6.36 -19.11 -1.27
CA SER A 46 -5.04 -18.52 -1.49
C SER A 46 -4.36 -18.14 -0.18
N LEU A 47 -3.04 -18.32 -0.15
CA LEU A 47 -2.17 -17.75 0.88
C LEU A 47 -1.62 -16.41 0.38
N LYS A 48 -1.68 -15.37 1.20
CA LYS A 48 -1.07 -14.06 0.90
C LYS A 48 -0.02 -13.72 1.94
N PHE A 49 1.15 -13.32 1.49
CA PHE A 49 2.23 -12.87 2.37
C PHE A 49 3.12 -11.86 1.65
N TYR A 50 4.03 -11.24 2.38
CA TYR A 50 4.99 -10.28 1.87
C TYR A 50 6.41 -10.77 2.06
N HIS A 51 7.28 -10.41 1.12
CA HIS A 51 8.72 -10.67 1.20
C HIS A 51 9.49 -9.50 0.60
N THR A 52 10.58 -9.13 1.25
CA THR A 52 11.48 -8.07 0.76
C THR A 52 12.73 -8.73 0.15
N GLU A 53 13.03 -8.40 -1.09
CA GLU A 53 14.22 -8.84 -1.81
C GLU A 53 14.89 -7.63 -2.45
N GLN A 54 16.19 -7.46 -2.25
CA GLN A 54 16.97 -6.35 -2.82
C GLN A 54 16.32 -4.97 -2.61
N ASN A 55 15.84 -4.70 -1.40
CA ASN A 55 15.13 -3.47 -1.02
C ASN A 55 13.80 -3.23 -1.76
N GLN A 56 13.28 -4.23 -2.46
CA GLN A 56 11.96 -4.22 -3.09
C GLN A 56 11.02 -5.15 -2.32
N LEU A 57 9.88 -4.62 -1.87
CA LEU A 57 8.81 -5.41 -1.27
C LEU A 57 7.99 -6.10 -2.36
N TYR A 58 7.71 -7.37 -2.16
CA TYR A 58 6.81 -8.16 -3.01
C TYR A 58 5.60 -8.61 -2.21
N ARG A 59 4.42 -8.40 -2.78
CA ARG A 59 3.21 -9.09 -2.33
C ARG A 59 3.12 -10.42 -3.09
N ILE A 60 3.09 -11.52 -2.35
CA ILE A 60 3.09 -12.86 -2.90
C ILE A 60 1.74 -13.52 -2.60
N THR A 61 1.11 -14.03 -3.64
CA THR A 61 -0.13 -14.81 -3.52
C THR A 61 0.14 -16.23 -4.00
N GLY A 62 0.00 -17.21 -3.12
CA GLY A 62 0.13 -18.63 -3.43
C GLY A 62 -1.22 -19.30 -3.62
N GLN A 63 -1.36 -20.12 -4.66
CA GLN A 63 -2.55 -20.92 -4.94
C GLN A 63 -2.15 -22.35 -5.31
N THR A 64 -2.91 -23.33 -4.82
CA THR A 64 -2.70 -24.74 -5.21
C THR A 64 -3.30 -24.99 -6.59
N LEU A 65 -2.53 -25.66 -7.43
CA LEU A 65 -2.94 -26.22 -8.73
C LEU A 65 -2.79 -27.74 -8.70
N LEU A 66 -3.72 -28.44 -9.28
CA LEU A 66 -3.63 -29.87 -9.53
C LEU A 66 -3.48 -30.09 -11.03
N MET A 67 -2.40 -30.73 -11.44
CA MET A 67 -2.12 -31.09 -12.83
C MET A 67 -1.71 -32.57 -12.85
N ASP A 68 -2.40 -33.39 -13.63
CA ASP A 68 -2.15 -34.83 -13.77
C ASP A 68 -2.10 -35.61 -12.45
N GLY A 69 -2.90 -35.16 -11.45
CA GLY A 69 -2.94 -35.75 -10.12
C GLY A 69 -1.84 -35.30 -9.16
N GLU A 70 -0.88 -34.53 -9.64
CA GLU A 70 0.22 -33.97 -8.85
C GLU A 70 -0.13 -32.57 -8.35
N ARG A 71 0.40 -32.23 -7.17
CA ARG A 71 0.19 -30.92 -6.55
C ARG A 71 1.31 -29.96 -6.92
N TYR A 72 0.89 -28.84 -7.50
CA TYR A 72 1.73 -27.67 -7.72
C TYR A 72 1.23 -26.48 -6.92
N VAL A 73 2.09 -25.53 -6.64
CA VAL A 73 1.71 -24.25 -6.06
C VAL A 73 2.20 -23.13 -6.98
N LEU A 74 1.26 -22.35 -7.46
CA LEU A 74 1.53 -21.14 -8.23
C LEU A 74 1.68 -19.96 -7.27
N TYR A 75 2.82 -19.30 -7.30
CA TYR A 75 3.08 -18.05 -6.61
C TYR A 75 3.08 -16.89 -7.59
N TYR A 76 2.23 -15.92 -7.34
CA TYR A 76 2.21 -14.66 -8.07
C TYR A 76 2.87 -13.59 -7.22
N CYS A 77 4.06 -13.15 -7.63
CA CYS A 77 4.88 -12.18 -6.92
C CYS A 77 4.76 -10.83 -7.62
N VAL A 78 4.10 -9.87 -6.98
CA VAL A 78 3.90 -8.53 -7.51
C VAL A 78 4.76 -7.56 -6.71
N PRO A 79 5.60 -6.74 -7.36
CA PRO A 79 6.29 -5.66 -6.68
C PRO A 79 5.25 -4.78 -5.97
N SER A 80 5.37 -4.67 -4.67
CA SER A 80 4.50 -3.81 -3.88
C SER A 80 5.22 -2.48 -3.68
N ARG A 81 4.56 -1.41 -4.04
CA ARG A 81 5.02 -0.05 -3.71
C ARG A 81 4.62 0.37 -2.30
N ILE A 82 3.93 -0.52 -1.60
CA ILE A 82 3.50 -0.31 -0.22
C ILE A 82 4.65 -0.74 0.68
N PRO A 83 5.29 0.17 1.39
CA PRO A 83 6.23 -0.19 2.46
C PRO A 83 5.51 -1.11 3.46
N LEU A 84 6.26 -2.02 4.06
CA LEU A 84 5.74 -2.96 5.06
C LEU A 84 5.05 -2.21 6.20
N HIS A 85 3.73 -2.17 6.17
CA HIS A 85 2.91 -1.55 7.22
C HIS A 85 3.12 -2.17 8.61
N SER A 86 3.69 -3.36 8.69
CA SER A 86 3.90 -4.08 9.94
C SER A 86 4.85 -3.38 10.92
N ASN A 87 5.69 -2.47 10.44
CA ASN A 87 6.70 -1.79 11.26
C ASN A 87 6.34 -0.34 11.59
N TRP A 88 5.29 0.24 11.01
CA TRP A 88 4.97 1.66 11.18
C TRP A 88 4.04 1.95 12.36
N GLY A 89 3.58 0.93 13.08
CA GLY A 89 2.63 1.08 14.17
C GLY A 89 1.18 1.19 13.72
N LYS A 90 0.24 1.22 14.68
CA LYS A 90 -1.20 1.19 14.41
C LYS A 90 -1.75 2.44 13.73
N GLY A 91 -1.09 3.57 13.88
CA GLY A 91 -1.56 4.87 13.40
C GLY A 91 -1.16 5.22 11.96
N VAL A 92 -0.27 4.46 11.32
CA VAL A 92 0.28 4.81 9.99
C VAL A 92 -0.20 3.84 8.93
N ARG A 93 -0.76 4.38 7.83
CA ARG A 93 -1.23 3.61 6.69
C ARG A 93 -0.77 4.24 5.39
N SER A 94 -0.33 3.43 4.42
CA SER A 94 -0.04 3.89 3.06
C SER A 94 -1.05 3.32 2.07
N MET A 95 -1.35 4.08 1.05
CA MET A 95 -2.24 3.70 -0.04
C MET A 95 -1.61 4.08 -1.37
N ASN A 96 -1.84 3.28 -2.39
CA ASN A 96 -1.51 3.64 -3.75
C ASN A 96 -2.64 4.48 -4.39
N ARG A 97 -2.38 5.01 -5.58
CA ARG A 97 -3.35 5.82 -6.32
C ARG A 97 -4.69 5.10 -6.52
N GLY A 98 -4.67 3.84 -6.95
CA GLY A 98 -5.89 3.07 -7.23
C GLY A 98 -6.74 2.84 -5.98
N GLU A 99 -6.11 2.59 -4.83
CA GLU A 99 -6.82 2.47 -3.55
C GLU A 99 -7.45 3.80 -3.12
N CYS A 100 -6.74 4.91 -3.29
CA CYS A 100 -7.26 6.24 -3.00
C CYS A 100 -8.43 6.60 -3.92
N GLU A 101 -8.32 6.30 -5.22
CA GLU A 101 -9.36 6.55 -6.21
C GLU A 101 -10.61 5.73 -5.93
N TYR A 102 -10.45 4.45 -5.62
CA TYR A 102 -11.55 3.59 -5.23
C TYR A 102 -12.28 4.13 -3.99
N LEU A 103 -11.55 4.46 -2.93
CA LEU A 103 -12.13 4.98 -1.70
C LEU A 103 -12.78 6.36 -1.91
N PHE A 104 -12.21 7.20 -2.75
CA PHE A 104 -12.78 8.49 -3.08
C PHE A 104 -14.10 8.32 -3.85
N THR A 105 -14.12 7.53 -4.93
CA THR A 105 -15.29 7.34 -5.77
C THR A 105 -16.44 6.61 -5.08
N THR A 106 -16.14 5.71 -4.15
CA THR A 106 -17.16 4.94 -3.41
C THR A 106 -17.75 5.68 -2.21
N SER A 107 -17.03 6.68 -1.67
CA SER A 107 -17.41 7.36 -0.43
C SER A 107 -17.76 8.83 -0.60
N PHE A 108 -17.50 9.41 -1.78
CA PHE A 108 -17.69 10.84 -2.00
C PHE A 108 -18.81 11.11 -3.01
N TYR A 109 -19.96 11.49 -2.47
CA TYR A 109 -21.09 11.99 -3.26
C TYR A 109 -21.40 13.43 -2.86
N SER A 110 -21.39 14.35 -3.81
CA SER A 110 -21.86 15.70 -3.56
C SER A 110 -22.70 16.24 -4.71
N VAL A 111 -23.82 16.83 -4.36
CA VAL A 111 -24.80 17.42 -5.28
C VAL A 111 -24.87 18.96 -5.14
N SER A 112 -24.04 19.56 -4.26
CA SER A 112 -24.12 20.98 -3.96
C SER A 112 -23.19 21.84 -4.82
N GLY A 113 -23.67 23.04 -5.23
CA GLY A 113 -22.87 24.02 -5.96
C GLY A 113 -21.59 24.49 -5.20
N ALA A 114 -21.58 24.38 -3.89
CA ALA A 114 -20.39 24.66 -3.06
C ALA A 114 -19.21 23.75 -3.40
N MET A 115 -19.47 22.54 -3.87
CA MET A 115 -18.43 21.59 -4.30
C MET A 115 -17.71 22.02 -5.57
N GLY A 116 -18.36 22.75 -6.48
CA GLY A 116 -17.68 23.30 -7.67
C GLY A 116 -16.63 24.37 -7.31
N ILE A 117 -16.86 25.10 -6.21
CA ILE A 117 -15.88 26.08 -5.69
C ILE A 117 -14.72 25.31 -5.01
N LEU A 118 -15.03 24.29 -4.23
CA LEU A 118 -14.04 23.44 -3.55
C LEU A 118 -13.17 22.69 -4.56
N ASP A 119 -13.75 22.13 -5.61
CA ASP A 119 -13.01 21.42 -6.68
C ASP A 119 -11.94 22.33 -7.30
N ARG A 120 -12.29 23.56 -7.65
CA ARG A 120 -11.33 24.53 -8.20
C ARG A 120 -10.20 24.84 -7.22
N LYS A 121 -10.54 25.07 -5.94
CA LYS A 121 -9.54 25.33 -4.90
C LYS A 121 -8.61 24.13 -4.70
N VAL A 122 -9.15 22.93 -4.63
CA VAL A 122 -8.36 21.70 -4.47
C VAL A 122 -7.39 21.52 -5.61
N ARG A 123 -7.82 21.69 -6.86
CA ARG A 123 -6.94 21.55 -8.03
C ARG A 123 -5.81 22.58 -8.02
N THR A 124 -6.10 23.81 -7.65
CA THR A 124 -5.09 24.87 -7.54
C THR A 124 -4.07 24.54 -6.45
N MET A 125 -4.51 24.12 -5.27
CA MET A 125 -3.65 23.75 -4.15
C MET A 125 -2.82 22.51 -4.45
N ALA A 126 -3.41 21.50 -5.09
CA ALA A 126 -2.73 20.27 -5.47
C ALA A 126 -1.55 20.53 -6.42
N ALA A 127 -1.71 21.48 -7.35
CA ALA A 127 -0.65 21.87 -8.28
C ALA A 127 0.50 22.64 -7.59
N ALA A 128 0.19 23.41 -6.54
CA ALA A 128 1.15 24.27 -5.86
C ALA A 128 2.18 23.54 -4.99
N ARG A 129 1.96 22.25 -4.65
CA ARG A 129 2.85 21.43 -3.79
C ARG A 129 3.17 22.08 -2.44
N GLN A 130 2.22 22.82 -1.90
CA GLN A 130 2.36 23.47 -0.59
C GLN A 130 1.63 22.66 0.48
N PRO A 131 2.05 22.77 1.76
CA PRO A 131 1.28 22.21 2.87
C PRO A 131 -0.13 22.79 2.89
N VAL A 132 -1.12 21.94 3.10
CA VAL A 132 -2.55 22.32 3.13
C VAL A 132 -3.14 21.89 4.44
N MET A 133 -3.78 22.82 5.16
CA MET A 133 -4.58 22.52 6.35
C MET A 133 -6.06 22.37 5.95
N ILE A 134 -6.67 21.26 6.36
CA ILE A 134 -8.09 20.97 6.13
C ILE A 134 -8.81 21.03 7.47
N CYS A 135 -9.62 22.07 7.66
CA CYS A 135 -10.41 22.30 8.87
C CYS A 135 -11.88 21.99 8.60
N GLY A 136 -12.55 21.43 9.61
CA GLY A 136 -13.99 21.13 9.57
C GLY A 136 -14.39 20.23 10.74
N GLU A 137 -15.68 20.13 10.99
CA GLU A 137 -16.26 19.28 12.03
C GLU A 137 -15.99 17.80 11.74
N GLU A 138 -16.21 16.96 12.74
CA GLU A 138 -16.15 15.51 12.57
C GLU A 138 -17.18 15.05 11.52
N GLY A 139 -16.82 14.04 10.71
CA GLY A 139 -17.71 13.51 9.68
C GLY A 139 -17.85 14.36 8.41
N THR A 140 -17.27 15.57 8.32
CA THR A 140 -17.41 16.47 7.15
C THR A 140 -16.62 16.05 5.92
N GLY A 141 -15.92 14.90 5.95
CA GLY A 141 -15.21 14.37 4.79
C GLY A 141 -13.80 14.94 4.60
N LYS A 142 -13.14 15.42 5.66
CA LYS A 142 -11.74 15.93 5.61
C LYS A 142 -10.79 14.95 4.92
N GLU A 143 -10.89 13.66 5.21
CA GLU A 143 -10.06 12.62 4.60
C GLU A 143 -10.33 12.50 3.09
N GLN A 144 -11.57 12.67 2.65
CA GLN A 144 -11.92 12.64 1.23
C GLN A 144 -11.30 13.82 0.48
N ILE A 145 -11.27 15.00 1.11
CA ILE A 145 -10.61 16.18 0.55
C ILE A 145 -9.09 15.95 0.45
N ALA A 146 -8.48 15.33 1.46
CA ALA A 146 -7.06 14.96 1.42
C ALA A 146 -6.74 13.99 0.26
N ARG A 147 -7.58 12.95 0.06
CA ARG A 147 -7.46 12.06 -1.10
C ARG A 147 -7.66 12.79 -2.41
N PHE A 148 -8.61 13.72 -2.47
CA PHE A 148 -8.87 14.51 -3.67
C PHE A 148 -7.69 15.42 -4.03
N LEU A 149 -7.07 16.06 -3.05
CA LEU A 149 -5.81 16.81 -3.23
C LEU A 149 -4.72 15.92 -3.79
N TYR A 150 -4.49 14.75 -3.18
CA TYR A 150 -3.49 13.79 -3.64
C TYR A 150 -3.75 13.33 -5.08
N LEU A 151 -4.98 12.92 -5.41
CA LEU A 151 -5.34 12.43 -6.75
C LEU A 151 -5.13 13.47 -7.85
N ASN A 152 -5.27 14.76 -7.54
CA ASN A 152 -5.04 15.87 -8.45
C ASN A 152 -3.62 16.45 -8.39
N SER A 153 -2.75 15.91 -7.53
CA SER A 153 -1.37 16.38 -7.41
C SER A 153 -0.44 15.71 -8.43
N PRO A 154 0.66 16.38 -8.81
CA PRO A 154 1.71 15.76 -9.61
C PRO A 154 2.35 14.54 -8.93
N LEU A 155 2.19 14.39 -7.62
CA LEU A 155 2.71 13.27 -6.82
C LEU A 155 1.75 12.10 -6.69
N SER A 156 0.61 12.11 -7.38
CA SER A 156 -0.40 11.03 -7.31
C SER A 156 0.10 9.65 -7.78
N HIS A 157 1.26 9.57 -8.40
CA HIS A 157 1.94 8.32 -8.76
C HIS A 157 2.81 7.76 -7.62
N LYS A 158 3.00 8.52 -6.55
CA LYS A 158 3.74 8.13 -5.33
C LYS A 158 2.76 7.69 -4.24
N PRO A 159 3.23 7.06 -3.15
CA PRO A 159 2.36 6.68 -2.04
C PRO A 159 1.64 7.87 -1.38
N PHE A 160 0.40 7.63 -0.96
CA PHE A 160 -0.36 8.47 -0.05
C PHE A 160 -0.31 7.84 1.34
N VAL A 161 0.31 8.53 2.29
CA VAL A 161 0.52 8.06 3.66
C VAL A 161 -0.43 8.80 4.58
N THR A 162 -1.23 8.07 5.34
CA THR A 162 -2.07 8.65 6.40
C THR A 162 -1.46 8.33 7.75
N VAL A 163 -1.38 9.33 8.61
CA VAL A 163 -0.92 9.24 9.99
C VAL A 163 -2.06 9.69 10.89
N ASN A 164 -2.67 8.74 11.61
CA ASN A 164 -3.69 9.07 12.60
C ASN A 164 -3.00 9.38 13.92
N CYS A 165 -2.95 10.67 14.28
CA CYS A 165 -2.22 11.15 15.46
C CYS A 165 -2.81 10.60 16.77
N GLU A 166 -4.09 10.34 16.83
CA GLU A 166 -4.77 9.76 18.00
C GLU A 166 -4.30 8.31 18.30
N LEU A 167 -3.86 7.58 17.28
CA LEU A 167 -3.40 6.19 17.41
C LEU A 167 -1.89 6.07 17.56
N MET A 168 -1.17 7.20 17.50
CA MET A 168 0.28 7.22 17.60
C MET A 168 0.70 7.12 19.06
N ASN A 169 1.77 6.39 19.31
CA ASN A 169 2.48 6.36 20.59
C ASN A 169 3.91 6.85 20.38
N GLU A 170 4.64 7.07 21.47
CA GLU A 170 5.99 7.57 21.48
C GLU A 170 6.92 6.81 20.51
N LYS A 171 6.86 5.47 20.52
CA LYS A 171 7.65 4.63 19.60
C LYS A 171 7.29 4.82 18.14
N SER A 172 6.00 5.04 17.86
CA SER A 172 5.50 5.29 16.50
C SER A 172 5.94 6.66 16.00
N TRP A 173 5.95 7.65 16.88
CA TRP A 173 6.47 8.98 16.58
C TRP A 173 7.97 8.95 16.35
N ASP A 174 8.73 8.30 17.24
CA ASP A 174 10.18 8.12 17.08
C ASP A 174 10.51 7.44 15.75
N PHE A 175 9.80 6.36 15.41
CA PHE A 175 9.96 5.73 14.11
C PHE A 175 9.64 6.67 12.95
N LEU A 176 8.56 7.44 13.04
CA LEU A 176 8.12 8.32 11.95
C LEU A 176 9.15 9.43 11.66
N PHE A 177 9.79 9.98 12.68
CA PHE A 177 10.71 11.12 12.52
C PHE A 177 12.20 10.72 12.48
N ASN A 178 12.60 9.65 13.13
CA ASN A 178 14.01 9.33 13.36
C ASN A 178 14.51 8.06 12.64
N ASN A 179 13.61 7.30 11.97
CA ASN A 179 14.01 6.07 11.29
C ASN A 179 14.22 6.27 9.79
N ASP A 180 15.31 5.73 9.25
CA ASP A 180 15.64 5.82 7.82
C ASP A 180 14.57 5.19 6.90
N ASN A 181 13.83 4.21 7.40
CA ASN A 181 12.72 3.57 6.69
C ASN A 181 11.38 4.28 6.91
N SER A 182 11.39 5.46 7.50
CA SER A 182 10.17 6.26 7.67
C SER A 182 9.53 6.62 6.34
N PRO A 183 8.20 6.62 6.27
CA PRO A 183 7.50 7.14 5.09
C PRO A 183 7.73 8.62 4.83
N LEU A 184 8.23 9.38 5.81
CA LEU A 184 8.60 10.77 5.63
C LEU A 184 9.90 10.94 4.84
N ASN A 185 10.81 9.96 4.91
CA ASN A 185 12.08 9.99 4.20
C ASN A 185 11.96 9.59 2.72
N GLY A 186 10.79 9.09 2.30
CA GLY A 186 10.51 8.76 0.90
C GLY A 186 10.38 10.00 0.04
N ALA A 187 11.23 10.17 -0.97
CA ALA A 187 11.16 11.30 -1.88
C ALA A 187 9.80 11.34 -2.62
N GLY A 188 8.98 12.32 -2.31
CA GLY A 188 7.74 12.63 -3.01
C GLY A 188 6.49 11.94 -2.52
N ASN A 189 6.47 11.34 -1.34
CA ASN A 189 5.23 10.87 -0.72
C ASN A 189 4.32 12.06 -0.36
N THR A 190 3.00 11.84 -0.44
CA THR A 190 2.02 12.76 0.13
C THR A 190 1.64 12.23 1.51
N VAL A 191 1.83 13.02 2.56
CA VAL A 191 1.51 12.64 3.93
C VAL A 191 0.32 13.43 4.42
N TYR A 192 -0.66 12.74 4.98
CA TYR A 192 -1.85 13.32 5.58
C TYR A 192 -1.92 12.97 7.07
N PHE A 193 -1.77 13.97 7.90
CA PHE A 193 -1.95 13.85 9.35
C PHE A 193 -3.43 14.05 9.69
N GLN A 194 -4.03 13.06 10.33
CA GLN A 194 -5.40 13.07 10.84
C GLN A 194 -5.41 13.33 12.34
N ASN A 195 -6.45 13.99 12.83
CA ASN A 195 -6.66 14.25 14.25
C ASN A 195 -5.44 14.93 14.88
N LEU A 196 -4.96 15.99 14.22
CA LEU A 196 -3.75 16.71 14.63
C LEU A 196 -3.91 17.34 16.01
N GLU A 197 -5.13 17.64 16.41
CA GLU A 197 -5.51 18.12 17.74
C GLU A 197 -5.22 17.11 18.88
N ALA A 198 -5.00 15.83 18.55
CA ALA A 198 -4.61 14.83 19.54
C ALA A 198 -3.11 14.90 19.91
N VAL A 199 -2.32 15.68 19.17
CA VAL A 199 -0.91 15.91 19.50
C VAL A 199 -0.85 16.98 20.58
N THR A 200 -0.55 16.58 21.81
CA THR A 200 -0.32 17.50 22.94
C THR A 200 1.16 17.88 22.99
N GLU A 201 1.44 19.15 23.31
CA GLU A 201 2.78 19.58 23.71
C GLU A 201 3.10 18.94 25.08
N GLU A 202 4.06 18.02 25.15
CA GLU A 202 4.71 17.59 26.40
C GLU A 202 6.08 18.24 26.49
#